data_9383efb2cdd4560a14d91bfd50c750f1
#
_entry.id   9383efb2cdd4560a14d91bfd50c750f1
#
_cell.length_a   1.000
_cell.length_b   1.000
_cell.length_c   1.000
_cell.angle_alpha   90.00
_cell.angle_beta   90.00
_cell.angle_gamma   90.00
#
_symmetry.space_group_name_H-M   'P 1'
#
loop_
_entity.id
_entity.type
_entity.pdbx_description
1 polymer ?
#
loop_
_entity_poly.entity_id
_entity_poly.type
_entity_poly.pdbx_seq_one_letter_code
_entity_poly.pdbx_strand_id
1 'polypeptide(L)' 'MKKPVYKLLDEKGRVLIPLEMRQKAEMEKGDILKVSINSGKIVISKVDILEVGNQYAEA' A
#
# COMPACT_ATOMS: atom_id res chain seq x y z
N MET A 1 -7.11 -15.35 1.25
CA MET A 1 -8.08 -14.89 0.33
C MET A 1 -7.76 -15.24 -1.09
N LYS A 2 -8.71 -15.69 -1.79
CA LYS A 2 -8.42 -16.33 -3.04
C LYS A 2 -8.87 -15.54 -4.24
N LYS A 3 -9.92 -14.76 -4.10
CA LYS A 3 -10.45 -14.05 -5.23
C LYS A 3 -9.79 -12.70 -5.39
N PRO A 4 -9.37 -12.36 -6.58
CA PRO A 4 -8.80 -11.04 -6.80
C PRO A 4 -9.87 -9.97 -6.73
N VAL A 5 -9.43 -8.76 -6.43
CA VAL A 5 -10.30 -7.61 -6.36
C VAL A 5 -9.87 -6.65 -7.46
N TYR A 6 -10.83 -6.12 -8.19
CA TYR A 6 -10.55 -5.20 -9.28
C TYR A 6 -10.91 -3.80 -8.86
N LYS A 7 -10.02 -2.87 -9.09
CA LYS A 7 -10.24 -1.48 -8.75
C LYS A 7 -9.81 -0.62 -9.93
N LEU A 8 -10.36 0.57 -9.98
CA LEU A 8 -10.01 1.54 -11.02
C LEU A 8 -9.00 2.54 -10.48
N LEU A 9 -7.99 2.81 -11.28
CA LEU A 9 -7.03 3.85 -10.97
C LEU A 9 -7.64 5.17 -11.42
N ASP A 10 -7.68 6.16 -10.54
CA ASP A 10 -8.28 7.44 -10.91
C ASP A 10 -7.26 8.30 -11.63
N GLU A 11 -7.70 9.49 -12.02
CA GLU A 11 -6.83 10.36 -12.85
C GLU A 11 -5.67 10.93 -12.06
N LYS A 12 -5.72 10.84 -10.74
CA LYS A 12 -4.61 11.31 -9.91
C LYS A 12 -3.71 10.17 -9.46
N GLY A 13 -3.90 8.99 -10.03
CA GLY A 13 -3.05 7.86 -9.70
C GLY A 13 -3.40 7.20 -8.38
N ARG A 14 -4.63 7.33 -7.91
CA ARG A 14 -5.03 6.76 -6.64
C ARG A 14 -5.93 5.57 -6.86
N VAL A 15 -5.82 4.63 -5.94
CA VAL A 15 -6.70 3.46 -5.94
C VAL A 15 -7.06 3.17 -4.49
N LEU A 16 -8.31 2.79 -4.27
CA LEU A 16 -8.77 2.49 -2.92
C LEU A 16 -8.47 1.04 -2.59
N ILE A 17 -7.74 0.82 -1.52
CA ILE A 17 -7.49 -0.52 -1.04
C ILE A 17 -8.69 -0.95 -0.20
N PRO A 18 -9.37 -2.04 -0.58
CA PRO A 18 -10.56 -2.44 0.17
C PRO A 18 -10.27 -2.71 1.63
N LEU A 19 -11.26 -2.42 2.46
CA LEU A 19 -11.11 -2.56 3.89
C LEU A 19 -10.69 -3.97 4.29
N GLU A 20 -11.29 -4.95 3.67
CA GLU A 20 -10.98 -6.33 4.02
C GLU A 20 -9.51 -6.65 3.78
N MET A 21 -8.96 -6.14 2.67
CA MET A 21 -7.55 -6.37 2.38
C MET A 21 -6.67 -5.63 3.36
N ARG A 22 -7.06 -4.41 3.73
CA ARG A 22 -6.28 -3.66 4.70
C ARG A 22 -6.25 -4.38 6.05
N GLN A 23 -7.38 -4.95 6.43
CA GLN A 23 -7.44 -5.68 7.70
C GLN A 23 -6.57 -6.92 7.67
N LYS A 24 -6.60 -7.65 6.58
CA LYS A 24 -5.79 -8.84 6.49
C LYS A 24 -4.30 -8.54 6.42
N ALA A 25 -3.95 -7.40 5.86
CA ALA A 25 -2.56 -6.96 5.82
C ALA A 25 -2.18 -6.17 7.07
N GLU A 26 -3.13 -5.99 7.98
CA GLU A 26 -2.91 -5.27 9.23
C GLU A 26 -2.46 -3.84 9.02
N MET A 27 -3.03 -3.21 8.00
CA MET A 27 -2.77 -1.83 7.68
C MET A 27 -3.83 -0.94 8.29
N GLU A 28 -3.40 0.08 9.02
CA GLU A 28 -4.30 0.99 9.68
C GLU A 28 -3.98 2.41 9.30
N LYS A 29 -4.96 3.26 9.52
CA LYS A 29 -4.80 4.68 9.29
C LYS A 29 -3.56 5.20 9.99
N GLY A 30 -2.74 5.93 9.25
CA GLY A 30 -1.52 6.49 9.81
C GLY A 30 -0.31 5.61 9.66
N ASP A 31 -0.48 4.38 9.21
CA ASP A 31 0.67 3.51 8.98
C ASP A 31 1.50 4.00 7.81
N ILE A 32 2.78 3.76 7.89
CA ILE A 32 3.69 4.07 6.79
C ILE A 32 3.78 2.85 5.90
N LEU A 33 3.57 3.06 4.62
CA LEU A 33 3.60 1.97 3.66
C LEU A 33 4.79 2.14 2.72
N LYS A 34 5.41 1.03 2.42
CA LYS A 34 6.48 1.00 1.43
C LYS A 34 5.87 0.60 0.09
N VAL A 35 6.14 1.40 -0.94
CA VAL A 35 5.63 1.14 -2.27
C VAL A 35 6.83 0.91 -3.18
N SER A 36 6.85 -0.24 -3.84
CA SER A 36 7.99 -0.58 -4.68
C SER A 36 7.51 -1.23 -5.96
N ILE A 37 8.42 -1.25 -6.94
CA ILE A 37 8.18 -1.87 -8.22
C ILE A 37 8.96 -3.18 -8.26
N ASN A 38 8.32 -4.23 -8.72
CA ASN A 38 8.97 -5.52 -8.85
C ASN A 38 8.41 -6.25 -10.05
N SER A 39 9.22 -6.43 -11.07
CA SER A 39 8.82 -7.14 -12.29
C SER A 39 7.53 -6.59 -12.88
N GLY A 40 7.43 -5.27 -12.93
CA GLY A 40 6.26 -4.63 -13.51
C GLY A 40 5.05 -4.60 -12.59
N LYS A 41 5.20 -5.03 -11.35
CA LYS A 41 4.11 -5.04 -10.40
C LYS A 41 4.41 -4.09 -9.25
N ILE A 42 3.38 -3.46 -8.73
CA ILE A 42 3.53 -2.59 -7.59
C ILE A 42 3.27 -3.40 -6.34
N VAL A 43 4.20 -3.34 -5.39
CA VAL A 43 4.07 -4.04 -4.12
C VAL A 43 3.98 -3.00 -3.02
N ILE A 44 2.96 -3.12 -2.20
CA ILE A 44 2.73 -2.20 -1.09
C ILE A 44 2.75 -3.02 0.19
N SER A 45 3.56 -2.60 1.15
CA SER A 45 3.63 -3.32 2.41
C SER A 45 3.77 -2.33 3.56
N LYS A 46 3.32 -2.77 4.72
CA LYS A 46 3.43 -1.98 5.94
C LYS A 46 4.84 -2.12 6.48
N VAL A 47 5.42 -1.02 6.93
CA VAL A 47 6.77 -1.05 7.45
C VAL A 47 6.84 -0.34 8.79
N ASP A 48 7.89 -0.64 9.53
CA ASP A 48 8.18 0.01 10.77
C ASP A 48 8.81 1.37 10.45
N ILE A 49 8.50 2.36 11.28
CA ILE A 49 9.08 3.67 11.05
C ILE A 49 10.60 3.64 11.17
N LEU A 50 11.13 2.72 11.97
CA LEU A 50 12.58 2.59 12.10
C LEU A 50 13.22 2.15 10.81
N GLU A 51 12.51 1.39 10.01
CA GLU A 51 13.03 0.96 8.72
C GLU A 51 13.13 2.12 7.76
N VAL A 52 12.20 3.04 7.85
CA VAL A 52 12.12 4.15 6.91
C VAL A 52 13.24 5.17 7.13
N GLY A 53 13.50 5.48 8.39
CA GLY A 53 14.51 6.49 8.69
C GLY A 53 14.16 7.82 8.07
N ASN A 54 15.10 8.37 7.32
CA ASN A 54 14.91 9.66 6.67
C ASN A 54 14.33 9.58 5.29
N GLN A 55 13.97 8.39 4.86
CA GLN A 55 13.46 8.21 3.50
C GLN A 55 11.97 8.41 3.41
N TYR A 56 11.32 8.65 4.53
CA TYR A 56 9.89 8.87 4.54
C TYR A 56 9.60 10.18 3.81
N ALA A 57 8.80 10.10 2.78
CA ALA A 57 8.47 11.26 1.97
C ALA A 57 6.99 11.56 2.12
N GLU A 58 6.70 12.84 2.25
CA GLU A 58 5.32 13.28 2.27
C GLU A 58 4.82 13.42 0.86
N ALA A 59 3.66 12.94 0.67
CA ALA A 59 3.08 12.95 -0.66
C ALA A 59 2.68 14.34 -1.10
#